data_0b04f17bd9ae7d4bcff4e92b729a9767
#
_entry.id   0b04f17bd9ae7d4bcff4e92b729a9767
#
_cell.length_a   1.000
_cell.length_b   1.000
_cell.length_c   1.000
_cell.angle_alpha   90.00
_cell.angle_beta   90.00
_cell.angle_gamma   90.00
#
_symmetry.space_group_name_H-M   'P 1'
#
loop_
_entity.id
_entity.type
_entity.pdbx_description
1 polymer ?
#
loop_
_entity_poly.entity_id
_entity_poly.type
_entity_poly.pdbx_seq_one_letter_code
_entity_poly.pdbx_strand_id
1 'polypeptide(L)'
;AKKCVRSGKKQMHLMLICHKDISNYIDNNLPKEKVDGWRGVSGRFKHTTLHNNFAQMYEIISAVIKKDPEFWNEFVAKYSAQLEDLKERYVANGLIDGKNADGVNSAIYGCYPLHPVSTFILPRLSEKVAQNERTLFTFLSSQEKHTLSSFLENAEGEFPLLTPDY
;
A
#
# COMPACT_ATOMS: atom_id res chain seq x y z
N ALA A 1 20.97 24.77 -10.53
CA ALA A 1 19.83 24.65 -11.45
C ALA A 1 19.99 25.50 -12.72
N LYS A 2 20.32 26.80 -12.63
CA LYS A 2 20.50 27.66 -13.82
C LYS A 2 21.62 27.20 -14.79
N LYS A 3 22.58 26.40 -14.34
CA LYS A 3 23.67 25.85 -15.19
C LYS A 3 23.27 24.62 -15.99
N CYS A 4 22.15 23.97 -15.67
CA CYS A 4 21.71 22.76 -16.33
C CYS A 4 20.94 22.97 -17.64
N VAL A 5 20.58 24.21 -17.97
CA VAL A 5 19.66 24.53 -19.09
C VAL A 5 20.37 25.21 -20.27
N ARG A 6 21.69 25.30 -20.31
CA ARG A 6 22.40 25.91 -21.43
C ARG A 6 22.55 24.93 -22.58
N SER A 7 21.96 25.27 -23.71
CA SER A 7 22.10 24.57 -25.00
C SER A 7 23.56 24.26 -25.32
N GLY A 8 23.85 23.03 -25.75
CA GLY A 8 25.18 22.58 -26.16
C GLY A 8 26.15 22.16 -25.04
N LYS A 9 25.76 22.18 -23.76
CA LYS A 9 26.59 21.68 -22.65
C LYS A 9 25.98 20.44 -22.01
N LYS A 10 26.83 19.61 -21.38
CA LYS A 10 26.38 18.45 -20.58
C LYS A 10 25.40 18.93 -19.53
N GLN A 11 24.23 18.28 -19.49
CA GLN A 11 23.17 18.58 -18.53
C GLN A 11 23.29 17.63 -17.34
N MET A 12 23.05 18.15 -16.13
CA MET A 12 22.94 17.35 -14.91
C MET A 12 21.51 17.47 -14.40
N HIS A 13 20.86 16.35 -14.20
CA HIS A 13 19.54 16.26 -13.61
C HIS A 13 19.68 15.81 -12.16
N LEU A 14 19.00 16.49 -11.25
CA LEU A 14 18.91 16.14 -9.85
C LEU A 14 17.47 15.73 -9.54
N MET A 15 17.30 14.51 -9.03
CA MET A 15 16.03 14.01 -8.51
C MET A 15 16.13 13.89 -6.99
N LEU A 16 15.19 14.48 -6.28
CA LEU A 16 15.05 14.34 -4.84
C LEU A 16 13.76 13.57 -4.56
N ILE A 17 13.87 12.54 -3.77
CA ILE A 17 12.73 11.73 -3.31
C ILE A 17 12.54 12.03 -1.83
N CYS A 18 11.36 12.53 -1.47
CA CYS A 18 11.02 12.89 -0.09
C CYS A 18 9.71 12.21 0.31
N HIS A 19 9.59 11.82 1.55
CA HIS A 19 8.36 11.23 2.11
C HIS A 19 7.20 12.23 2.20
N LYS A 20 7.52 13.50 2.40
CA LYS A 20 6.54 14.59 2.54
C LYS A 20 7.00 15.77 1.69
N ASP A 21 6.07 16.66 1.37
CA ASP A 21 6.43 17.93 0.75
C ASP A 21 7.43 18.69 1.62
N ILE A 22 8.34 19.42 0.98
CA ILE A 22 9.38 20.21 1.66
C ILE A 22 8.76 21.19 2.66
N SER A 23 7.58 21.73 2.35
CA SER A 23 6.84 22.61 3.25
C SER A 23 6.49 21.97 4.60
N ASN A 24 6.33 20.65 4.64
CA ASN A 24 6.02 19.91 5.88
C ASN A 24 7.24 19.70 6.79
N TYR A 25 8.45 19.97 6.29
CA TYR A 25 9.69 19.92 7.08
C TYR A 25 10.12 21.30 7.58
N ILE A 26 9.42 22.34 7.17
CA ILE A 26 9.72 23.71 7.61
C ILE A 26 9.02 23.93 8.96
N ASP A 27 9.83 24.15 9.99
CA ASP A 27 9.32 24.50 11.32
C ASP A 27 8.56 25.84 11.24
N ASN A 28 7.36 25.88 11.81
CA ASN A 28 6.53 27.09 11.87
C ASN A 28 7.17 28.23 12.69
N ASN A 29 8.18 27.91 13.50
CA ASN A 29 8.93 28.86 14.31
C ASN A 29 10.14 29.49 13.57
N LEU A 30 10.39 29.10 12.31
CA LEU A 30 11.50 29.65 11.54
C LEU A 30 11.23 31.11 11.12
N PRO A 31 12.26 31.97 11.15
CA PRO A 31 12.15 33.34 10.62
C PRO A 31 11.62 33.34 9.18
N LYS A 32 10.76 34.31 8.87
CA LYS A 32 10.09 34.42 7.57
C LYS A 32 11.07 34.39 6.39
N GLU A 33 12.22 35.06 6.53
CA GLU A 33 13.26 35.05 5.50
C GLU A 33 13.78 33.66 5.16
N LYS A 34 13.93 32.76 6.17
CA LYS A 34 14.35 31.37 5.94
C LYS A 34 13.24 30.58 5.26
N VAL A 35 12.00 30.77 5.67
CA VAL A 35 10.83 30.13 5.04
C VAL A 35 10.72 30.53 3.56
N ASP A 36 10.86 31.83 3.27
CA ASP A 36 10.82 32.33 1.89
C ASP A 36 12.02 31.85 1.06
N GLY A 37 13.19 31.72 1.68
CA GLY A 37 14.35 31.08 1.05
C GLY A 37 14.08 29.64 0.64
N TRP A 38 13.49 28.81 1.51
CA TRP A 38 13.09 27.44 1.21
C TRP A 38 12.03 27.35 0.13
N ARG A 39 11.01 28.21 0.17
CA ARG A 39 9.99 28.32 -0.90
C ARG A 39 10.61 28.68 -2.24
N GLY A 40 11.58 29.60 -2.26
CA GLY A 40 12.31 29.98 -3.46
C GLY A 40 13.16 28.83 -4.04
N VAL A 41 13.70 27.94 -3.20
CA VAL A 41 14.40 26.73 -3.63
C VAL A 41 13.41 25.71 -4.16
N SER A 42 12.35 25.41 -3.41
CA SER A 42 11.31 24.46 -3.77
C SER A 42 10.68 24.82 -5.12
N GLY A 43 10.33 26.08 -5.35
CA GLY A 43 9.72 26.54 -6.60
C GLY A 43 10.60 26.38 -7.86
N ARG A 44 11.87 25.98 -7.72
CA ARG A 44 12.77 25.69 -8.84
C ARG A 44 12.78 24.22 -9.25
N PHE A 45 12.14 23.35 -8.47
CA PHE A 45 11.98 21.94 -8.78
C PHE A 45 10.62 21.70 -9.43
N LYS A 46 10.59 20.72 -10.34
CA LYS A 46 9.31 20.17 -10.80
C LYS A 46 8.85 19.18 -9.74
N HIS A 47 7.75 19.52 -9.07
CA HIS A 47 7.13 18.62 -8.11
C HIS A 47 6.31 17.57 -8.84
N THR A 48 6.46 16.33 -8.43
CA THR A 48 5.62 15.22 -8.85
C THR A 48 5.19 14.48 -7.61
N THR A 49 3.90 14.51 -7.32
CA THR A 49 3.33 13.80 -6.18
C THR A 49 2.92 12.40 -6.64
N LEU A 50 3.40 11.40 -5.94
CA LEU A 50 2.94 10.03 -6.10
C LEU A 50 1.73 9.85 -5.18
N HIS A 51 0.59 9.55 -5.75
CA HIS A 51 -0.61 9.22 -4.98
C HIS A 51 -0.71 7.71 -4.88
N ASN A 52 -0.80 7.19 -3.66
CA ASN A 52 -1.04 5.78 -3.44
C ASN A 52 -2.46 5.45 -3.91
N ASN A 53 -2.54 4.52 -4.86
CA ASN A 53 -3.81 3.91 -5.23
C ASN A 53 -3.98 2.64 -4.39
N PHE A 54 -5.08 2.55 -3.63
CA PHE A 54 -5.35 1.38 -2.80
C PHE A 54 -5.41 0.06 -3.59
N ALA A 55 -5.82 0.10 -4.86
CA ALA A 55 -5.76 -1.07 -5.73
C ALA A 55 -4.31 -1.57 -5.93
N GLN A 56 -3.36 -0.66 -6.13
CA GLN A 56 -1.94 -1.01 -6.20
C GLN A 56 -1.42 -1.57 -4.87
N MET A 57 -1.93 -1.09 -3.73
CA MET A 57 -1.57 -1.66 -2.44
C MET A 57 -2.06 -3.12 -2.30
N TYR A 58 -3.23 -3.46 -2.84
CA TYR A 58 -3.69 -4.86 -2.87
C TYR A 58 -2.79 -5.74 -3.74
N GLU A 59 -2.32 -5.23 -4.87
CA GLU A 59 -1.35 -5.94 -5.72
C GLU A 59 -0.03 -6.18 -4.98
N ILE A 60 0.46 -5.18 -4.25
CA ILE A 60 1.69 -5.29 -3.44
C ILE A 60 1.50 -6.32 -2.33
N ILE A 61 0.40 -6.27 -1.57
CA ILE A 61 0.08 -7.26 -0.53
C ILE A 61 0.03 -8.66 -1.14
N SER A 62 -0.67 -8.82 -2.26
CA SER A 62 -0.77 -10.07 -3.01
C SER A 62 0.60 -10.62 -3.44
N ALA A 63 1.52 -9.76 -3.85
CA ALA A 63 2.87 -10.15 -4.24
C ALA A 63 3.74 -10.60 -3.06
N VAL A 64 3.47 -10.08 -1.85
CA VAL A 64 4.15 -10.49 -0.60
C VAL A 64 3.63 -11.83 -0.11
N ILE A 65 2.32 -12.07 -0.21
CA ILE A 65 1.68 -13.33 0.22
C ILE A 65 1.90 -14.39 -0.87
N LYS A 66 3.02 -15.08 -0.79
CA LYS A 66 3.34 -16.16 -1.74
C LYS A 66 2.47 -17.37 -1.47
N LYS A 67 1.95 -17.96 -2.54
CA LYS A 67 1.15 -19.18 -2.53
C LYS A 67 1.82 -20.25 -3.38
N ASP A 68 1.82 -21.48 -2.91
CA ASP A 68 2.18 -22.60 -3.76
C ASP A 68 1.15 -22.76 -4.88
N PRO A 69 1.55 -22.78 -6.16
CA PRO A 69 0.60 -22.77 -7.27
C PRO A 69 -0.32 -23.99 -7.33
N GLU A 70 0.19 -25.19 -7.02
CA GLU A 70 -0.59 -26.42 -7.09
C GLU A 70 -1.63 -26.44 -5.98
N PHE A 71 -1.19 -26.24 -4.75
CA PHE A 71 -2.09 -26.11 -3.59
C PHE A 71 -3.13 -25.00 -3.80
N TRP A 72 -2.71 -23.84 -4.30
CA TRP A 72 -3.61 -22.70 -4.48
C TRP A 72 -4.70 -22.98 -5.51
N ASN A 73 -4.39 -23.64 -6.62
CA ASN A 73 -5.37 -24.02 -7.63
C ASN A 73 -6.42 -24.99 -7.08
N GLU A 74 -6.00 -26.02 -6.31
CA GLU A 74 -6.90 -26.95 -5.65
C GLU A 74 -7.78 -26.23 -4.61
N PHE A 75 -7.17 -25.36 -3.82
CA PHE A 75 -7.88 -24.57 -2.82
C PHE A 75 -8.96 -23.67 -3.45
N VAL A 76 -8.63 -22.91 -4.49
CA VAL A 76 -9.60 -22.07 -5.20
C VAL A 76 -10.71 -22.88 -5.83
N ALA A 77 -10.42 -24.04 -6.39
CA ALA A 77 -11.44 -24.94 -6.94
C ALA A 77 -12.38 -25.45 -5.84
N LYS A 78 -11.85 -25.85 -4.69
CA LYS A 78 -12.63 -26.34 -3.54
C LYS A 78 -13.52 -25.27 -2.92
N TYR A 79 -13.00 -24.04 -2.78
CA TYR A 79 -13.66 -22.92 -2.08
C TYR A 79 -14.16 -21.82 -3.01
N SER A 80 -14.39 -22.14 -4.29
CA SER A 80 -14.83 -21.17 -5.31
C SER A 80 -16.11 -20.43 -4.92
N ALA A 81 -17.09 -21.14 -4.35
CA ALA A 81 -18.36 -20.54 -3.94
C ALA A 81 -18.18 -19.55 -2.78
N GLN A 82 -17.34 -19.85 -1.80
CA GLN A 82 -17.05 -18.95 -0.68
C GLN A 82 -16.28 -17.70 -1.13
N LEU A 83 -15.31 -17.88 -2.01
CA LEU A 83 -14.52 -16.76 -2.54
C LEU A 83 -15.39 -15.84 -3.42
N GLU A 84 -16.29 -16.40 -4.22
CA GLU A 84 -17.20 -15.61 -5.05
C GLU A 84 -18.26 -14.89 -4.19
N ASP A 85 -18.81 -15.54 -3.15
CA ASP A 85 -19.72 -14.88 -2.18
C ASP A 85 -19.03 -13.68 -1.49
N LEU A 86 -17.77 -13.85 -1.07
CA LEU A 86 -16.99 -12.74 -0.52
C LEU A 86 -16.84 -11.60 -1.54
N LYS A 87 -16.49 -11.93 -2.78
CA LYS A 87 -16.31 -10.96 -3.85
C LYS A 87 -17.61 -10.19 -4.12
N GLU A 88 -18.72 -10.88 -4.36
CA GLU A 88 -20.02 -10.27 -4.64
C GLU A 88 -20.46 -9.37 -3.49
N ARG A 89 -20.38 -9.86 -2.26
CA ARG A 89 -20.79 -9.15 -1.05
C ARG A 89 -20.02 -7.86 -0.83
N TYR A 90 -18.70 -7.88 -1.03
CA TYR A 90 -17.87 -6.70 -0.76
C TYR A 90 -17.79 -5.72 -1.92
N VAL A 91 -18.01 -6.18 -3.15
CA VAL A 91 -18.21 -5.29 -4.31
C VAL A 91 -19.58 -4.59 -4.21
N ALA A 92 -20.65 -5.33 -3.89
CA ALA A 92 -21.99 -4.78 -3.76
C ALA A 92 -22.09 -3.72 -2.65
N ASN A 93 -21.33 -3.88 -1.56
CA ASN A 93 -21.27 -2.91 -0.47
C ASN A 93 -20.28 -1.77 -0.71
N GLY A 94 -19.65 -1.69 -1.87
CA GLY A 94 -18.73 -0.60 -2.25
C GLY A 94 -17.39 -0.59 -1.48
N LEU A 95 -17.04 -1.68 -0.81
CA LEU A 95 -15.76 -1.80 -0.10
C LEU A 95 -14.59 -1.91 -1.10
N ILE A 96 -14.82 -2.60 -2.20
CA ILE A 96 -13.88 -2.78 -3.30
C ILE A 96 -14.54 -2.24 -4.58
N ASP A 97 -13.79 -1.47 -5.37
CA ASP A 97 -14.28 -0.94 -6.64
C ASP A 97 -14.44 -2.07 -7.67
N GLY A 98 -15.68 -2.50 -7.90
CA GLY A 98 -16.03 -3.56 -8.84
C GLY A 98 -15.71 -3.25 -10.31
N LYS A 99 -15.41 -2.00 -10.65
CA LYS A 99 -15.02 -1.60 -12.02
C LYS A 99 -13.57 -1.99 -12.33
N ASN A 100 -12.76 -2.19 -11.31
CA ASN A 100 -11.38 -2.63 -11.46
C ASN A 100 -11.26 -4.14 -11.16
N ALA A 101 -11.43 -4.96 -12.19
CA ALA A 101 -11.38 -6.43 -12.07
C ALA A 101 -10.06 -6.93 -11.47
N ASP A 102 -8.92 -6.34 -11.85
CA ASP A 102 -7.61 -6.73 -11.34
C ASP A 102 -7.47 -6.38 -9.85
N GLY A 103 -7.97 -5.21 -9.44
CA GLY A 103 -8.01 -4.80 -8.04
C GLY A 103 -8.92 -5.70 -7.20
N VAL A 104 -10.08 -6.11 -7.74
CA VAL A 104 -10.98 -7.06 -7.08
C VAL A 104 -10.30 -8.42 -6.89
N ASN A 105 -9.70 -8.95 -7.96
CA ASN A 105 -9.01 -10.24 -7.90
C ASN A 105 -7.82 -10.20 -6.92
N SER A 106 -7.04 -9.14 -6.95
CA SER A 106 -5.94 -8.95 -6.00
C SER A 106 -6.45 -8.89 -4.56
N ALA A 107 -7.53 -8.19 -4.29
CA ALA A 107 -8.09 -8.04 -2.95
C ALA A 107 -8.69 -9.34 -2.39
N ILE A 108 -9.38 -10.12 -3.21
CA ILE A 108 -10.09 -11.35 -2.76
C ILE A 108 -9.18 -12.58 -2.83
N TYR A 109 -8.60 -12.83 -4.00
CA TYR A 109 -7.79 -14.04 -4.21
C TYR A 109 -6.32 -13.81 -3.86
N GLY A 110 -5.78 -12.66 -4.25
CA GLY A 110 -4.38 -12.33 -4.04
C GLY A 110 -4.02 -12.11 -2.57
N CYS A 111 -4.84 -11.39 -1.84
CA CYS A 111 -4.63 -11.05 -0.44
C CYS A 111 -5.09 -12.14 0.55
N TYR A 112 -5.73 -13.25 0.09
CA TYR A 112 -6.04 -14.37 0.98
C TYR A 112 -4.77 -14.83 1.75
N PRO A 113 -4.81 -15.08 3.06
CA PRO A 113 -5.96 -15.30 3.93
C PRO A 113 -6.53 -14.05 4.61
N LEU A 114 -6.13 -12.83 4.20
CA LEU A 114 -6.76 -11.63 4.73
C LEU A 114 -8.24 -11.61 4.36
N HIS A 115 -9.10 -11.40 5.36
CA HIS A 115 -10.51 -11.11 5.11
C HIS A 115 -10.62 -9.82 4.28
N PRO A 116 -11.57 -9.67 3.34
CA PRO A 116 -11.67 -8.45 2.51
C PRO A 116 -11.73 -7.15 3.29
N VAL A 117 -12.35 -7.15 4.48
CA VAL A 117 -12.35 -5.99 5.39
C VAL A 117 -10.95 -5.70 5.90
N SER A 118 -10.18 -6.72 6.27
CA SER A 118 -8.78 -6.56 6.70
C SER A 118 -7.91 -6.02 5.56
N THR A 119 -8.09 -6.55 4.35
CA THR A 119 -7.42 -6.06 3.13
C THR A 119 -7.74 -4.59 2.87
N PHE A 120 -9.01 -4.17 3.09
CA PHE A 120 -9.44 -2.78 2.91
C PHE A 120 -8.87 -1.85 4.00
N ILE A 121 -8.89 -2.29 5.27
CA ILE A 121 -8.50 -1.46 6.42
C ILE A 121 -6.98 -1.33 6.52
N LEU A 122 -6.23 -2.38 6.29
CA LEU A 122 -4.80 -2.47 6.56
C LEU A 122 -3.97 -1.36 5.90
N PRO A 123 -4.09 -1.07 4.58
CA PRO A 123 -3.38 0.04 3.97
C PRO A 123 -3.80 1.41 4.54
N ARG A 124 -5.09 1.59 4.81
CA ARG A 124 -5.64 2.86 5.33
C ARG A 124 -5.20 3.12 6.77
N LEU A 125 -5.13 2.08 7.57
CA LEU A 125 -4.62 2.14 8.93
C LEU A 125 -3.12 2.47 8.92
N SER A 126 -2.37 1.82 8.05
CA SER A 126 -0.93 2.06 7.88
C SER A 126 -0.62 3.52 7.52
N GLU A 127 -1.41 4.16 6.66
CA GLU A 127 -1.26 5.60 6.36
C GLU A 127 -1.52 6.50 7.57
N LYS A 128 -2.46 6.14 8.44
CA LYS A 128 -2.84 6.96 9.61
C LYS A 128 -1.89 6.82 10.80
N VAL A 129 -1.32 5.64 11.00
CA VAL A 129 -0.50 5.32 12.19
C VAL A 129 0.98 5.75 12.03
N ALA A 130 1.25 6.80 11.28
CA ALA A 130 2.49 7.59 11.29
C ALA A 130 3.79 6.95 10.74
N GLN A 131 3.84 5.68 10.42
CA GLN A 131 5.01 5.07 9.77
C GLN A 131 4.71 4.44 8.40
N ASN A 132 3.55 4.73 7.87
CA ASN A 132 3.12 4.35 6.52
C ASN A 132 3.35 2.85 6.21
N GLU A 133 3.97 2.60 5.07
CA GLU A 133 4.20 1.26 4.51
C GLU A 133 4.99 0.33 5.43
N ARG A 134 5.86 0.85 6.31
CA ARG A 134 6.65 0.03 7.22
C ARG A 134 5.78 -0.80 8.15
N THR A 135 4.70 -0.24 8.69
CA THR A 135 3.77 -0.96 9.57
C THR A 135 3.05 -2.09 8.82
N LEU A 136 2.64 -1.82 7.57
CA LEU A 136 2.03 -2.82 6.70
C LEU A 136 2.98 -4.00 6.46
N PHE A 137 4.19 -3.72 6.02
CA PHE A 137 5.18 -4.79 5.73
C PHE A 137 5.63 -5.52 6.99
N THR A 138 5.74 -4.85 8.12
CA THR A 138 6.02 -5.52 9.40
C THR A 138 4.92 -6.51 9.74
N PHE A 139 3.65 -6.11 9.62
CA PHE A 139 2.51 -7.00 9.84
C PHE A 139 2.54 -8.22 8.91
N LEU A 140 2.88 -8.03 7.64
CA LEU A 140 2.90 -9.11 6.64
C LEU A 140 4.10 -10.05 6.75
N SER A 141 5.26 -9.58 7.25
CA SER A 141 6.53 -10.31 7.16
C SER A 141 7.20 -10.62 8.48
N SER A 142 6.81 -10.00 9.60
CA SER A 142 7.45 -10.29 10.88
C SER A 142 6.86 -11.56 11.52
N GLN A 143 7.63 -12.15 12.43
CA GLN A 143 7.24 -13.32 13.22
C GLN A 143 6.78 -12.93 14.64
N GLU A 144 6.30 -11.71 14.80
CA GLU A 144 5.80 -11.23 16.07
C GLU A 144 4.36 -11.70 16.32
N LYS A 145 3.87 -11.50 17.55
CA LYS A 145 2.45 -11.76 17.88
C LYS A 145 1.54 -10.83 17.07
N HIS A 146 0.36 -11.32 16.72
CA HIS A 146 -0.64 -10.56 15.94
C HIS A 146 -0.13 -10.13 14.56
N THR A 147 0.62 -10.98 13.88
CA THR A 147 1.06 -10.80 12.50
C THR A 147 0.47 -11.88 11.61
N LEU A 148 0.61 -11.72 10.30
CA LEU A 148 0.17 -12.73 9.34
C LEU A 148 0.83 -14.09 9.59
N SER A 149 2.13 -14.12 9.90
CA SER A 149 2.84 -15.37 10.21
C SER A 149 2.26 -16.05 11.45
N SER A 150 2.04 -15.30 12.53
CA SER A 150 1.43 -15.84 13.75
C SER A 150 0.00 -16.35 13.51
N PHE A 151 -0.76 -15.70 12.64
CA PHE A 151 -2.08 -16.19 12.24
C PHE A 151 -1.97 -17.52 11.50
N LEU A 152 -1.08 -17.63 10.52
CA LEU A 152 -0.93 -18.84 9.71
C LEU A 152 -0.48 -20.06 10.54
N GLU A 153 0.34 -19.84 11.58
CA GLU A 153 0.78 -20.91 12.48
C GLU A 153 -0.35 -21.43 13.39
N ASN A 154 -1.32 -20.59 13.72
CA ASN A 154 -2.40 -20.89 14.65
C ASN A 154 -3.78 -20.96 14.00
N ALA A 155 -3.86 -20.81 12.68
CA ALA A 155 -5.13 -20.80 11.96
C ALA A 155 -5.82 -22.18 12.05
N GLU A 156 -7.06 -22.19 12.50
CA GLU A 156 -7.91 -23.36 12.57
C GLU A 156 -8.93 -23.38 11.43
N GLY A 157 -9.33 -24.58 11.02
CA GLY A 157 -10.32 -24.78 9.97
C GLY A 157 -9.74 -24.82 8.57
N GLU A 158 -10.60 -25.17 7.62
CA GLU A 158 -10.20 -25.40 6.22
C GLU A 158 -10.22 -24.13 5.36
N PHE A 159 -10.90 -23.08 5.81
CA PHE A 159 -11.02 -21.77 5.12
C PHE A 159 -10.79 -20.61 6.11
N PRO A 160 -9.57 -20.52 6.68
CA PRO A 160 -9.28 -19.48 7.67
C PRO A 160 -9.24 -18.08 7.03
N LEU A 161 -9.83 -17.10 7.70
CA LEU A 161 -9.81 -15.69 7.29
C LEU A 161 -9.33 -14.83 8.44
N LEU A 162 -8.26 -14.06 8.21
CA LEU A 162 -7.74 -13.10 9.15
C LEU A 162 -8.63 -11.84 9.15
N THR A 163 -9.43 -11.70 10.19
CA THR A 163 -10.36 -10.59 10.42
C THR A 163 -9.69 -9.40 11.12
N PRO A 164 -10.27 -8.19 11.08
CA PRO A 164 -9.64 -6.99 11.66
C PRO A 164 -9.47 -7.00 13.17
N ASP A 165 -10.13 -7.90 13.87
CA ASP A 165 -10.10 -8.06 15.33
C ASP A 165 -8.98 -8.99 15.83
N TYR A 166 -8.26 -9.63 14.91
CA TYR A 166 -7.07 -10.42 15.21
C TYR A 166 -5.89 -9.54 15.61
#